data_021c72e4e8a263a610c039859ec60a62
#
_entry.id   021c72e4e8a263a610c039859ec60a62
#
_cell.length_a   1.000
_cell.length_b   1.000
_cell.length_c   1.000
_cell.angle_alpha   90.00
_cell.angle_beta   90.00
_cell.angle_gamma   90.00
#
_symmetry.space_group_name_H-M   'P 1'
#
loop_
_entity.id
_entity.type
_entity.pdbx_description
1 polymer ?
#
loop_
_entity_poly.entity_id
_entity_poly.type
_entity_poly.pdbx_seq_one_letter_code
_entity_poly.pdbx_strand_id
1 'polypeptide(L)'
;MESEGIEHRTVQVNGINMHVAEKGHGPLILFIHGFPDLWYSWRHQILALSALGYRTVAPDLRGYGDTDAPASPSSYTCLHVVGDLVALLDTIAPDQEQVFVVAHDWGSIIAWYLCLFRPDRLKALVSLSVAFSPRNPQRKIIKSLQAVYGDDYYICRFQEPGVIEAEFAQMGTTRILKEFLTYRNPGPLFLPKGKGFGRPTDAPIVLPSWLSEDEVNYYATKFEKTGFTGGINYYRNLDLNWELTTAWTGAQVKVPVKFIVGDQDLVYNSPGAKDFIHKGGFKKYAPLLEQVVVMEGVAHFLQQEKPDEINTHIHDFIKNFH
;
A
#
# COMPACT_ATOMS: atom_id res chain seq x y z
N MET A 1 13.38 -7.21 -17.03
CA MET A 1 12.37 -8.07 -17.69
C MET A 1 11.11 -7.25 -17.83
N GLU A 2 10.76 -6.86 -19.05
CA GLU A 2 9.43 -6.34 -19.33
C GLU A 2 8.47 -7.53 -19.14
N SER A 3 7.49 -7.36 -18.27
CA SER A 3 6.43 -8.37 -18.07
C SER A 3 5.63 -8.42 -19.37
N GLU A 4 5.78 -9.52 -20.13
CA GLU A 4 5.23 -9.67 -21.50
C GLU A 4 3.77 -9.21 -21.58
N GLY A 5 3.53 -8.15 -22.38
CA GLY A 5 2.21 -7.65 -22.73
C GLY A 5 1.52 -6.81 -21.65
N ILE A 6 2.24 -6.28 -20.64
CA ILE A 6 1.75 -5.18 -19.82
C ILE A 6 2.09 -3.87 -20.55
N GLU A 7 1.08 -3.04 -20.75
CA GLU A 7 1.22 -1.75 -21.40
C GLU A 7 1.50 -0.66 -20.38
N HIS A 8 2.32 0.32 -20.77
CA HIS A 8 2.72 1.44 -19.92
C HIS A 8 2.36 2.75 -20.56
N ARG A 9 1.77 3.65 -19.79
CA ARG A 9 1.49 5.01 -20.24
C ARG A 9 1.58 6.01 -19.09
N THR A 10 1.65 7.28 -19.45
CA THR A 10 1.55 8.39 -18.51
C THR A 10 0.19 9.06 -18.67
N VAL A 11 -0.49 9.30 -17.55
CA VAL A 11 -1.79 9.98 -17.49
C VAL A 11 -1.64 11.24 -16.65
N GLN A 12 -2.13 12.36 -17.18
CA GLN A 12 -2.12 13.61 -16.43
C GLN A 12 -3.33 13.65 -15.50
N VAL A 13 -3.09 13.71 -14.19
CA VAL A 13 -4.14 13.68 -13.17
C VAL A 13 -3.80 14.66 -12.05
N ASN A 14 -4.78 15.46 -11.61
CA ASN A 14 -4.65 16.31 -10.42
C ASN A 14 -3.32 17.10 -10.33
N GLY A 15 -2.83 17.58 -11.49
CA GLY A 15 -1.60 18.39 -11.59
C GLY A 15 -0.29 17.62 -11.57
N ILE A 16 -0.31 16.29 -11.69
CA ILE A 16 0.87 15.43 -11.81
C ILE A 16 0.78 14.53 -13.05
N ASN A 17 1.94 14.07 -13.53
CA ASN A 17 2.06 13.02 -14.52
C ASN A 17 2.18 11.69 -13.79
N MET A 18 1.16 10.84 -13.94
CA MET A 18 1.08 9.54 -13.26
C MET A 18 1.40 8.41 -14.24
N HIS A 19 2.40 7.61 -13.93
CA HIS A 19 2.69 6.37 -14.63
C HIS A 19 1.64 5.32 -14.30
N VAL A 20 1.22 4.57 -15.31
CA VAL A 20 0.22 3.50 -15.21
C VAL A 20 0.69 2.29 -15.98
N ALA A 21 0.66 1.14 -15.34
CA ALA A 21 0.80 -0.17 -15.95
C ALA A 21 -0.59 -0.79 -16.10
N GLU A 22 -0.96 -1.25 -17.31
CA GLU A 22 -2.28 -1.82 -17.54
C GLU A 22 -2.27 -2.99 -18.51
N LYS A 23 -3.29 -3.87 -18.40
CA LYS A 23 -3.49 -5.00 -19.31
C LYS A 23 -4.95 -5.44 -19.35
N GLY A 24 -5.38 -5.94 -20.50
CA GLY A 24 -6.69 -6.56 -20.68
C GLY A 24 -7.82 -5.57 -20.92
N HIS A 25 -9.03 -6.11 -21.00
CA HIS A 25 -10.27 -5.38 -21.26
C HIS A 25 -11.38 -5.90 -20.35
N GLY A 26 -12.47 -5.16 -20.20
CA GLY A 26 -13.64 -5.54 -19.38
C GLY A 26 -13.75 -4.73 -18.08
N PRO A 27 -14.37 -5.28 -17.03
CA PRO A 27 -14.51 -4.58 -15.76
C PRO A 27 -13.15 -4.22 -15.18
N LEU A 28 -12.99 -2.96 -14.71
CA LEU A 28 -11.71 -2.44 -14.26
C LEU A 28 -11.41 -2.88 -12.82
N ILE A 29 -10.18 -3.37 -12.62
CA ILE A 29 -9.57 -3.57 -11.31
C ILE A 29 -8.43 -2.57 -11.16
N LEU A 30 -8.56 -1.66 -10.17
CA LEU A 30 -7.51 -0.72 -9.79
C LEU A 30 -6.67 -1.33 -8.67
N PHE A 31 -5.36 -1.49 -8.92
CA PHE A 31 -4.39 -1.94 -7.93
C PHE A 31 -3.66 -0.76 -7.30
N ILE A 32 -3.60 -0.71 -5.98
CA ILE A 32 -2.96 0.38 -5.24
C ILE A 32 -1.85 -0.20 -4.36
N HIS A 33 -0.60 0.13 -4.71
CA HIS A 33 0.60 -0.38 -3.99
C HIS A 33 0.88 0.43 -2.71
N GLY A 34 1.78 -0.09 -1.88
CA GLY A 34 2.22 0.52 -0.63
C GLY A 34 3.68 1.01 -0.63
N PHE A 35 4.34 0.91 0.53
CA PHE A 35 5.73 1.31 0.75
C PHE A 35 6.58 0.12 1.22
N PRO A 36 7.83 -0.01 0.79
CA PRO A 36 8.45 0.63 -0.40
C PRO A 36 8.16 -0.22 -1.65
N ASP A 37 7.12 0.12 -2.35
CA ASP A 37 6.59 -0.69 -3.43
C ASP A 37 6.31 0.15 -4.69
N LEU A 38 5.88 -0.49 -5.77
CA LEU A 38 5.58 0.09 -7.08
C LEU A 38 4.41 -0.68 -7.72
N TRP A 39 3.90 -0.21 -8.88
CA TRP A 39 3.00 -0.99 -9.72
C TRP A 39 3.49 -2.43 -9.92
N TYR A 40 4.80 -2.63 -9.93
CA TYR A 40 5.47 -3.91 -10.22
C TYR A 40 5.15 -5.02 -9.23
N SER A 41 4.78 -4.70 -8.00
CA SER A 41 4.33 -5.68 -7.01
C SER A 41 3.07 -6.41 -7.44
N TRP A 42 2.29 -5.82 -8.34
CA TRP A 42 1.06 -6.37 -8.90
C TRP A 42 1.24 -7.14 -10.21
N ARG A 43 2.47 -7.31 -10.72
CA ARG A 43 2.76 -7.94 -12.01
C ARG A 43 2.08 -9.30 -12.21
N HIS A 44 2.03 -10.11 -11.16
CA HIS A 44 1.37 -11.43 -11.21
C HIS A 44 -0.14 -11.30 -11.26
N GLN A 45 -0.74 -10.39 -10.49
CA GLN A 45 -2.17 -10.11 -10.48
C GLN A 45 -2.64 -9.51 -11.80
N ILE A 46 -1.86 -8.59 -12.37
CA ILE A 46 -2.13 -8.00 -13.69
C ILE A 46 -2.25 -9.08 -14.75
N LEU A 47 -1.28 -9.99 -14.83
CA LEU A 47 -1.29 -11.06 -15.83
C LEU A 47 -2.44 -12.06 -15.62
N ALA A 48 -2.63 -12.51 -14.39
CA ALA A 48 -3.62 -13.55 -14.09
C ALA A 48 -5.05 -13.03 -14.27
N LEU A 49 -5.37 -11.83 -13.74
CA LEU A 49 -6.74 -11.32 -13.78
C LEU A 49 -7.11 -10.74 -15.16
N SER A 50 -6.15 -10.22 -15.91
CA SER A 50 -6.41 -9.85 -17.31
C SER A 50 -6.74 -11.05 -18.19
N ALA A 51 -6.12 -12.20 -17.94
CA ALA A 51 -6.46 -13.46 -18.63
C ALA A 51 -7.86 -13.98 -18.28
N LEU A 52 -8.43 -13.54 -17.14
CA LEU A 52 -9.81 -13.85 -16.73
C LEU A 52 -10.84 -12.82 -17.21
N GLY A 53 -10.45 -11.89 -18.09
CA GLY A 53 -11.36 -10.94 -18.73
C GLY A 53 -11.56 -9.62 -17.99
N TYR A 54 -10.64 -9.26 -17.08
CA TYR A 54 -10.64 -7.96 -16.42
C TYR A 54 -9.66 -6.99 -17.11
N ARG A 55 -9.98 -5.70 -17.06
CA ARG A 55 -9.01 -4.65 -17.31
C ARG A 55 -8.28 -4.33 -15.99
N THR A 56 -7.02 -4.63 -15.93
CA THR A 56 -6.16 -4.42 -14.75
C THR A 56 -5.35 -3.15 -14.91
N VAL A 57 -5.36 -2.29 -13.90
CA VAL A 57 -4.69 -0.99 -13.90
C VAL A 57 -3.95 -0.81 -12.59
N ALA A 58 -2.65 -0.58 -12.67
CA ALA A 58 -1.77 -0.36 -11.52
C ALA A 58 -0.93 0.92 -11.73
N PRO A 59 -1.29 2.05 -11.11
CA PRO A 59 -0.45 3.24 -11.13
C PRO A 59 0.76 3.09 -10.20
N ASP A 60 1.86 3.77 -10.51
CA ASP A 60 2.77 4.24 -9.48
C ASP A 60 2.13 5.45 -8.79
N LEU A 61 1.98 5.40 -7.48
CA LEU A 61 1.40 6.51 -6.72
C LEU A 61 2.32 7.73 -6.75
N ARG A 62 1.80 8.95 -6.44
CA ARG A 62 2.63 10.15 -6.37
C ARG A 62 3.85 9.94 -5.49
N GLY A 63 5.02 10.35 -5.98
CA GLY A 63 6.30 10.18 -5.28
C GLY A 63 6.97 8.83 -5.45
N TYR A 64 6.44 7.95 -6.31
CA TYR A 64 6.99 6.63 -6.58
C TYR A 64 7.25 6.42 -8.08
N GLY A 65 8.25 5.58 -8.36
CA GLY A 65 8.51 5.06 -9.70
C GLY A 65 8.68 6.13 -10.77
N ASP A 66 7.86 6.06 -11.80
CA ASP A 66 7.89 7.01 -12.92
C ASP A 66 6.78 8.10 -12.82
N THR A 67 6.09 8.17 -11.68
CA THR A 67 5.12 9.23 -11.36
C THR A 67 5.83 10.44 -10.73
N ASP A 68 5.30 11.64 -11.00
CA ASP A 68 5.82 12.87 -10.43
C ASP A 68 5.86 12.85 -8.89
N ALA A 69 6.91 13.46 -8.33
CA ALA A 69 7.16 13.57 -6.90
C ALA A 69 7.09 15.04 -6.45
N PRO A 70 5.92 15.56 -6.03
CA PRO A 70 5.81 16.91 -5.50
C PRO A 70 6.77 17.14 -4.32
N ALA A 71 7.44 18.31 -4.32
CA ALA A 71 8.49 18.59 -3.33
C ALA A 71 7.96 18.81 -1.91
N SER A 72 6.74 19.35 -1.77
CA SER A 72 6.16 19.60 -0.44
C SER A 72 5.65 18.33 0.22
N PRO A 73 6.07 18.01 1.45
CA PRO A 73 5.49 16.88 2.20
C PRO A 73 3.97 16.94 2.29
N SER A 74 3.38 18.11 2.47
CA SER A 74 1.92 18.28 2.56
C SER A 74 1.14 17.96 1.27
N SER A 75 1.83 17.75 0.16
CA SER A 75 1.23 17.28 -1.09
C SER A 75 0.92 15.77 -1.09
N TYR A 76 1.19 15.06 -0.01
CA TYR A 76 1.01 13.60 0.11
C TYR A 76 -0.09 13.22 1.11
N THR A 77 -1.06 14.11 1.34
CA THR A 77 -2.20 13.77 2.19
C THR A 77 -3.12 12.75 1.51
N CYS A 78 -3.90 12.03 2.31
CA CYS A 78 -4.90 11.09 1.78
C CYS A 78 -5.88 11.76 0.79
N LEU A 79 -6.19 13.05 0.97
CA LEU A 79 -7.05 13.80 0.04
C LEU A 79 -6.39 13.99 -1.33
N HIS A 80 -5.09 14.29 -1.37
CA HIS A 80 -4.35 14.41 -2.63
C HIS A 80 -4.30 13.06 -3.36
N VAL A 81 -3.94 11.99 -2.66
CA VAL A 81 -3.79 10.66 -3.29
C VAL A 81 -5.13 10.11 -3.75
N VAL A 82 -6.19 10.25 -2.95
CA VAL A 82 -7.55 9.89 -3.39
C VAL A 82 -7.99 10.75 -4.57
N GLY A 83 -7.67 12.06 -4.56
CA GLY A 83 -7.93 12.96 -5.70
C GLY A 83 -7.25 12.50 -6.99
N ASP A 84 -6.00 12.03 -6.90
CA ASP A 84 -5.29 11.47 -8.06
C ASP A 84 -6.00 10.23 -8.62
N LEU A 85 -6.39 9.30 -7.73
CA LEU A 85 -7.05 8.05 -8.15
C LEU A 85 -8.42 8.32 -8.77
N VAL A 86 -9.19 9.26 -8.23
CA VAL A 86 -10.47 9.67 -8.82
C VAL A 86 -10.26 10.28 -10.19
N ALA A 87 -9.32 11.23 -10.33
CA ALA A 87 -8.99 11.84 -11.61
C ALA A 87 -8.44 10.83 -12.63
N LEU A 88 -7.66 9.84 -12.15
CA LEU A 88 -7.22 8.72 -12.99
C LEU A 88 -8.42 7.95 -13.53
N LEU A 89 -9.33 7.50 -12.67
CA LEU A 89 -10.52 6.76 -13.07
C LEU A 89 -11.43 7.55 -14.02
N ASP A 90 -11.63 8.85 -13.78
CA ASP A 90 -12.39 9.73 -14.66
C ASP A 90 -11.77 9.85 -16.07
N THR A 91 -10.43 9.78 -16.14
CA THR A 91 -9.70 9.88 -17.39
C THR A 91 -9.67 8.56 -18.17
N ILE A 92 -9.45 7.44 -17.48
CA ILE A 92 -9.19 6.15 -18.16
C ILE A 92 -10.43 5.26 -18.31
N ALA A 93 -11.46 5.52 -17.51
CA ALA A 93 -12.69 4.73 -17.48
C ALA A 93 -13.92 5.62 -17.24
N PRO A 94 -14.16 6.65 -18.10
CA PRO A 94 -15.27 7.58 -17.93
C PRO A 94 -16.64 6.90 -17.97
N ASP A 95 -16.76 5.77 -18.67
CA ASP A 95 -17.99 4.99 -18.81
C ASP A 95 -18.22 3.97 -17.70
N GLN A 96 -17.27 3.83 -16.75
CA GLN A 96 -17.41 2.92 -15.61
C GLN A 96 -17.63 3.74 -14.33
N GLU A 97 -18.87 3.77 -13.86
CA GLU A 97 -19.19 4.48 -12.61
C GLU A 97 -18.46 3.89 -11.41
N GLN A 98 -18.38 2.56 -11.33
CA GLN A 98 -17.75 1.83 -10.24
C GLN A 98 -16.71 0.83 -10.76
N VAL A 99 -15.63 0.70 -10.01
CA VAL A 99 -14.53 -0.22 -10.29
C VAL A 99 -14.26 -1.13 -9.09
N PHE A 100 -13.58 -2.24 -9.33
CA PHE A 100 -12.99 -3.04 -8.26
C PHE A 100 -11.66 -2.40 -7.81
N VAL A 101 -11.39 -2.43 -6.52
CA VAL A 101 -10.13 -1.95 -5.95
C VAL A 101 -9.45 -3.09 -5.21
N VAL A 102 -8.17 -3.28 -5.47
CA VAL A 102 -7.28 -4.20 -4.73
C VAL A 102 -6.10 -3.39 -4.22
N ALA A 103 -5.83 -3.44 -2.93
CA ALA A 103 -4.86 -2.55 -2.33
C ALA A 103 -4.00 -3.26 -1.27
N HIS A 104 -2.76 -2.80 -1.09
CA HIS A 104 -1.80 -3.36 -0.15
C HIS A 104 -1.10 -2.25 0.63
N ASP A 105 -0.85 -2.45 1.92
CA ASP A 105 -0.09 -1.56 2.82
C ASP A 105 -0.62 -0.11 2.81
N TRP A 106 0.18 0.91 2.47
CA TRP A 106 -0.29 2.29 2.27
C TRP A 106 -1.39 2.38 1.22
N GLY A 107 -1.32 1.55 0.18
CA GLY A 107 -2.40 1.45 -0.80
C GLY A 107 -3.74 1.06 -0.15
N SER A 108 -3.72 0.16 0.84
CA SER A 108 -4.93 -0.18 1.63
C SER A 108 -5.43 1.01 2.45
N ILE A 109 -4.52 1.76 3.09
CA ILE A 109 -4.89 2.99 3.83
C ILE A 109 -5.58 3.98 2.89
N ILE A 110 -5.03 4.20 1.70
CA ILE A 110 -5.63 5.07 0.68
C ILE A 110 -6.97 4.52 0.17
N ALA A 111 -7.07 3.21 -0.05
CA ALA A 111 -8.33 2.58 -0.46
C ALA A 111 -9.42 2.74 0.60
N TRP A 112 -9.09 2.68 1.88
CA TRP A 112 -10.03 2.97 2.96
C TRP A 112 -10.54 4.41 2.92
N TYR A 113 -9.66 5.39 2.67
CA TYR A 113 -10.08 6.78 2.47
C TYR A 113 -10.91 6.94 1.18
N LEU A 114 -10.55 6.25 0.11
CA LEU A 114 -11.36 6.24 -1.13
C LEU A 114 -12.78 5.70 -0.86
N CYS A 115 -12.91 4.61 -0.08
CA CYS A 115 -14.21 4.09 0.34
C CYS A 115 -15.02 5.08 1.19
N LEU A 116 -14.37 5.90 2.01
CA LEU A 116 -15.05 6.90 2.84
C LEU A 116 -15.44 8.14 2.03
N PHE A 117 -14.59 8.60 1.12
CA PHE A 117 -14.78 9.87 0.41
C PHE A 117 -15.61 9.70 -0.86
N ARG A 118 -15.43 8.57 -1.56
CA ARG A 118 -16.04 8.28 -2.85
C ARG A 118 -16.53 6.83 -2.93
N PRO A 119 -17.43 6.41 -2.01
CA PRO A 119 -18.03 5.07 -2.06
C PRO A 119 -18.80 4.81 -3.37
N ASP A 120 -19.25 5.87 -4.04
CA ASP A 120 -19.88 5.85 -5.35
C ASP A 120 -18.98 5.30 -6.46
N ARG A 121 -17.66 5.31 -6.29
CA ARG A 121 -16.70 4.85 -7.30
C ARG A 121 -16.26 3.40 -7.13
N LEU A 122 -16.63 2.73 -6.05
CA LEU A 122 -16.18 1.36 -5.76
C LEU A 122 -17.31 0.37 -5.78
N LYS A 123 -17.10 -0.72 -6.52
CA LYS A 123 -17.97 -1.90 -6.56
C LYS A 123 -17.69 -2.84 -5.38
N ALA A 124 -16.41 -3.11 -5.13
CA ALA A 124 -15.91 -3.88 -4.00
C ALA A 124 -14.43 -3.57 -3.76
N LEU A 125 -13.96 -3.82 -2.52
CA LEU A 125 -12.56 -3.68 -2.10
C LEU A 125 -11.99 -5.02 -1.63
N VAL A 126 -10.82 -5.40 -2.16
CA VAL A 126 -9.94 -6.41 -1.55
C VAL A 126 -8.76 -5.67 -0.91
N SER A 127 -8.69 -5.67 0.40
CA SER A 127 -7.62 -5.02 1.16
C SER A 127 -6.64 -6.03 1.70
N LEU A 128 -5.35 -5.83 1.43
CA LEU A 128 -4.26 -6.71 1.84
C LEU A 128 -3.44 -6.05 2.96
N SER A 129 -3.10 -6.81 3.99
CA SER A 129 -2.23 -6.43 5.11
C SER A 129 -2.88 -5.45 6.10
N VAL A 130 -3.35 -4.28 5.67
CA VAL A 130 -3.75 -3.19 6.57
C VAL A 130 -5.27 -3.09 6.67
N ALA A 131 -5.82 -3.42 7.85
CA ALA A 131 -7.24 -3.26 8.14
C ALA A 131 -7.62 -1.77 8.29
N PHE A 132 -8.91 -1.48 8.14
CA PHE A 132 -9.43 -0.13 8.40
C PHE A 132 -9.14 0.30 9.84
N SER A 133 -8.56 1.48 10.00
CA SER A 133 -8.30 2.10 11.30
C SER A 133 -9.22 3.30 11.49
N PRO A 134 -10.23 3.22 12.37
CA PRO A 134 -11.14 4.33 12.60
C PRO A 134 -10.43 5.51 13.28
N ARG A 135 -10.76 6.72 12.85
CA ARG A 135 -10.21 7.92 13.47
C ARG A 135 -10.60 8.02 14.95
N ASN A 136 -9.61 8.10 15.82
CA ASN A 136 -9.82 8.42 17.24
C ASN A 136 -9.69 9.93 17.45
N PRO A 137 -10.76 10.67 17.82
CA PRO A 137 -10.72 12.12 17.95
C PRO A 137 -9.84 12.62 19.11
N GLN A 138 -9.51 11.75 20.08
CA GLN A 138 -8.78 12.10 21.30
C GLN A 138 -7.27 11.85 21.19
N ARG A 139 -6.80 11.21 20.11
CA ARG A 139 -5.40 10.77 20.02
C ARG A 139 -4.81 11.10 18.65
N LYS A 140 -3.82 11.98 18.64
CA LYS A 140 -2.95 12.16 17.47
C LYS A 140 -2.13 10.88 17.23
N ILE A 141 -1.93 10.54 15.97
CA ILE A 141 -1.36 9.23 15.58
C ILE A 141 0.10 9.13 16.02
N ILE A 142 0.93 10.12 15.68
CA ILE A 142 2.39 10.06 15.93
C ILE A 142 2.69 10.03 17.42
N LYS A 143 2.06 10.88 18.23
CA LYS A 143 2.23 10.85 19.68
C LYS A 143 1.81 9.52 20.32
N SER A 144 0.76 8.89 19.77
CA SER A 144 0.29 7.59 20.27
C SER A 144 1.28 6.48 19.93
N LEU A 145 1.82 6.48 18.71
CA LEU A 145 2.84 5.52 18.30
C LEU A 145 4.12 5.69 19.09
N GLN A 146 4.57 6.92 19.30
CA GLN A 146 5.75 7.24 20.12
C GLN A 146 5.59 6.78 21.59
N ALA A 147 4.39 6.95 22.15
CA ALA A 147 4.11 6.50 23.53
C ALA A 147 4.11 4.97 23.66
N VAL A 148 3.72 4.23 22.60
CA VAL A 148 3.67 2.75 22.61
C VAL A 148 5.03 2.13 22.27
N TYR A 149 5.74 2.68 21.28
CA TYR A 149 6.92 2.04 20.69
C TYR A 149 8.23 2.81 20.92
N GLY A 150 8.18 4.10 21.30
CA GLY A 150 9.36 4.96 21.43
C GLY A 150 9.81 5.57 20.09
N ASP A 151 10.91 6.33 20.15
CA ASP A 151 11.42 7.14 19.04
C ASP A 151 12.05 6.31 17.92
N ASP A 152 12.55 5.13 18.22
CA ASP A 152 13.19 4.23 17.25
C ASP A 152 12.19 3.47 16.38
N TYR A 153 10.89 3.57 16.65
CA TYR A 153 9.87 2.96 15.80
C TYR A 153 9.90 3.60 14.42
N TYR A 154 9.89 2.79 13.37
CA TYR A 154 10.15 3.27 12.00
C TYR A 154 9.24 4.44 11.57
N ILE A 155 7.95 4.44 11.94
CA ILE A 155 7.03 5.55 11.64
C ILE A 155 7.46 6.84 12.36
N CYS A 156 7.93 6.75 13.60
CA CYS A 156 8.46 7.89 14.34
C CYS A 156 9.78 8.40 13.73
N ARG A 157 10.63 7.49 13.26
CA ARG A 157 11.88 7.80 12.57
C ARG A 157 11.67 8.54 11.25
N PHE A 158 10.56 8.29 10.58
CA PHE A 158 10.24 8.90 9.28
C PHE A 158 9.74 10.33 9.38
N GLN A 159 9.47 10.87 10.57
CA GLN A 159 8.83 12.16 10.71
C GLN A 159 9.74 13.33 10.35
N GLU A 160 11.01 13.30 10.73
CA GLU A 160 11.95 14.40 10.48
C GLU A 160 12.47 14.36 9.05
N PRO A 161 12.20 15.39 8.22
CA PRO A 161 12.62 15.40 6.81
C PRO A 161 14.14 15.32 6.67
N GLY A 162 14.60 14.46 5.75
CA GLY A 162 16.00 14.31 5.37
C GLY A 162 16.82 13.41 6.32
N VAL A 163 16.36 13.15 7.55
CA VAL A 163 17.14 12.39 8.54
C VAL A 163 17.25 10.92 8.14
N ILE A 164 16.13 10.25 7.95
CA ILE A 164 16.16 8.82 7.59
C ILE A 164 16.62 8.62 6.14
N GLU A 165 16.32 9.56 5.25
CA GLU A 165 16.79 9.52 3.86
C GLU A 165 18.34 9.57 3.80
N ALA A 166 19.00 10.35 4.65
CA ALA A 166 20.46 10.40 4.72
C ALA A 166 21.05 9.07 5.23
N GLU A 167 20.40 8.45 6.22
CA GLU A 167 20.80 7.12 6.72
C GLU A 167 20.60 6.04 5.64
N PHE A 168 19.49 6.09 4.90
CA PHE A 168 19.23 5.16 3.79
C PHE A 168 20.23 5.33 2.63
N ALA A 169 20.60 6.57 2.31
CA ALA A 169 21.61 6.86 1.29
C ALA A 169 22.99 6.27 1.66
N GLN A 170 23.37 6.29 2.94
CA GLN A 170 24.62 5.66 3.42
C GLN A 170 24.58 4.14 3.32
N MET A 171 23.45 3.52 3.51
CA MET A 171 23.27 2.07 3.41
C MET A 171 23.17 1.59 1.96
N GLY A 172 22.72 2.44 1.05
CA GLY A 172 22.48 2.15 -0.36
C GLY A 172 21.08 1.60 -0.65
N THR A 173 20.49 2.06 -1.74
CA THR A 173 19.11 1.79 -2.15
C THR A 173 18.79 0.30 -2.23
N THR A 174 19.65 -0.47 -2.91
CA THR A 174 19.46 -1.93 -3.06
C THR A 174 19.40 -2.63 -1.71
N ARG A 175 20.27 -2.23 -0.76
CA ARG A 175 20.30 -2.79 0.58
C ARG A 175 18.99 -2.49 1.33
N ILE A 176 18.56 -1.25 1.33
CA ILE A 176 17.31 -0.83 1.98
C ILE A 176 16.11 -1.59 1.45
N LEU A 177 16.02 -1.76 0.13
CA LEU A 177 14.94 -2.53 -0.50
C LEU A 177 14.97 -4.00 -0.07
N LYS A 178 16.15 -4.64 -0.06
CA LYS A 178 16.29 -6.02 0.45
C LYS A 178 15.84 -6.13 1.90
N GLU A 179 16.24 -5.19 2.78
CA GLU A 179 15.85 -5.20 4.19
C GLU A 179 14.33 -5.12 4.37
N PHE A 180 13.64 -4.23 3.63
CA PHE A 180 12.19 -4.11 3.71
C PHE A 180 11.47 -5.32 3.09
N LEU A 181 11.81 -5.67 1.84
CA LEU A 181 11.11 -6.71 1.08
C LEU A 181 11.26 -8.10 1.71
N THR A 182 12.35 -8.34 2.43
CA THR A 182 12.59 -9.62 3.12
C THR A 182 12.23 -9.61 4.61
N TYR A 183 11.63 -8.50 5.11
CA TYR A 183 11.28 -8.39 6.52
C TYR A 183 10.16 -9.35 6.89
N ARG A 184 10.44 -10.30 7.81
CA ARG A 184 9.51 -11.35 8.23
C ARG A 184 9.34 -11.44 9.75
N ASN A 185 9.87 -10.46 10.50
CA ASN A 185 9.64 -10.44 11.93
C ASN A 185 8.19 -10.02 12.22
N PRO A 186 7.39 -10.85 12.90
CA PRO A 186 5.98 -10.54 13.20
C PRO A 186 5.84 -9.54 14.36
N GLY A 187 6.75 -8.61 14.50
CA GLY A 187 6.76 -7.57 15.53
C GLY A 187 7.02 -6.19 14.92
N PRO A 188 6.99 -5.15 15.76
CA PRO A 188 7.21 -3.79 15.30
C PRO A 188 8.62 -3.63 14.69
N LEU A 189 8.70 -2.89 13.59
CA LEU A 189 9.97 -2.54 12.97
C LEU A 189 10.60 -1.34 13.68
N PHE A 190 11.82 -1.53 14.17
CA PHE A 190 12.64 -0.47 14.77
C PHE A 190 13.82 -0.13 13.89
N LEU A 191 14.11 1.15 13.75
CA LEU A 191 15.25 1.70 13.02
C LEU A 191 16.07 2.61 13.95
N PRO A 192 16.82 2.07 14.92
CA PRO A 192 17.59 2.87 15.84
C PRO A 192 18.61 3.75 15.10
N LYS A 193 18.76 5.00 15.55
CA LYS A 193 19.63 5.98 14.89
C LYS A 193 21.03 5.42 14.63
N GLY A 194 21.46 5.48 13.37
CA GLY A 194 22.76 4.98 12.92
C GLY A 194 22.96 3.46 12.95
N LYS A 195 21.90 2.68 13.24
CA LYS A 195 21.97 1.20 13.28
C LYS A 195 21.12 0.50 12.21
N GLY A 196 20.41 1.27 11.38
CA GLY A 196 19.54 0.72 10.33
C GLY A 196 18.57 -0.33 10.88
N PHE A 197 18.49 -1.48 10.23
CA PHE A 197 17.62 -2.61 10.61
C PHE A 197 18.19 -3.49 11.75
N GLY A 198 19.18 -2.98 12.51
CA GLY A 198 19.75 -3.69 13.67
C GLY A 198 20.69 -4.84 13.33
N ARG A 199 21.11 -4.97 12.07
CA ARG A 199 22.13 -5.94 11.64
C ARG A 199 23.33 -5.22 10.98
N PRO A 200 24.53 -5.84 10.95
CA PRO A 200 25.68 -5.24 10.29
C PRO A 200 25.38 -4.92 8.81
N THR A 201 25.89 -3.79 8.33
CA THR A 201 25.64 -3.33 6.95
C THR A 201 26.25 -4.21 5.87
N ASP A 202 27.24 -5.03 6.20
CA ASP A 202 27.90 -5.99 5.35
C ASP A 202 27.32 -7.42 5.46
N ALA A 203 26.42 -7.66 6.41
CA ALA A 203 25.78 -8.96 6.55
C ALA A 203 24.96 -9.30 5.29
N PRO A 204 25.09 -10.52 4.74
CA PRO A 204 24.34 -10.93 3.57
C PRO A 204 22.83 -11.00 3.89
N ILE A 205 21.99 -10.60 2.93
CA ILE A 205 20.54 -10.77 2.98
C ILE A 205 20.17 -11.88 2.00
N VAL A 206 19.63 -12.96 2.52
CA VAL A 206 19.16 -14.07 1.69
C VAL A 206 17.78 -13.72 1.16
N LEU A 207 17.63 -13.71 -0.16
CA LEU A 207 16.34 -13.47 -0.80
C LEU A 207 15.46 -14.73 -0.70
N PRO A 208 14.15 -14.55 -0.42
CA PRO A 208 13.20 -15.64 -0.50
C PRO A 208 12.98 -16.07 -1.96
N SER A 209 12.41 -17.26 -2.18
CA SER A 209 12.23 -17.82 -3.52
C SER A 209 11.31 -16.98 -4.44
N TRP A 210 10.48 -16.13 -3.88
CA TRP A 210 9.57 -15.26 -4.61
C TRP A 210 10.18 -13.92 -5.05
N LEU A 211 11.42 -13.60 -4.64
CA LEU A 211 12.10 -12.34 -4.94
C LEU A 211 13.50 -12.64 -5.48
N SER A 212 13.76 -12.31 -6.73
CA SER A 212 15.07 -12.46 -7.38
C SER A 212 15.92 -11.19 -7.27
N GLU A 213 17.24 -11.31 -7.51
CA GLU A 213 18.14 -10.16 -7.61
C GLU A 213 17.73 -9.19 -8.73
N ASP A 214 17.24 -9.72 -9.85
CA ASP A 214 16.78 -8.89 -10.98
C ASP A 214 15.57 -8.05 -10.59
N GLU A 215 14.65 -8.60 -9.81
CA GLU A 215 13.48 -7.88 -9.30
C GLU A 215 13.89 -6.80 -8.28
N VAL A 216 14.82 -7.11 -7.37
CA VAL A 216 15.39 -6.10 -6.47
C VAL A 216 16.08 -4.98 -7.26
N ASN A 217 16.82 -5.31 -8.31
CA ASN A 217 17.49 -4.32 -9.18
C ASN A 217 16.45 -3.46 -9.93
N TYR A 218 15.33 -4.03 -10.35
CA TYR A 218 14.23 -3.25 -10.94
C TYR A 218 13.72 -2.19 -9.95
N TYR A 219 13.39 -2.59 -8.73
CA TYR A 219 12.99 -1.65 -7.67
C TYR A 219 14.10 -0.61 -7.41
N ALA A 220 15.35 -1.05 -7.26
CA ALA A 220 16.47 -0.17 -6.97
C ALA A 220 16.64 0.90 -8.04
N THR A 221 16.55 0.56 -9.31
CA THR A 221 16.64 1.53 -10.43
C THR A 221 15.58 2.63 -10.31
N LYS A 222 14.36 2.28 -9.90
CA LYS A 222 13.28 3.27 -9.72
C LYS A 222 13.50 4.14 -8.49
N PHE A 223 13.86 3.53 -7.35
CA PHE A 223 14.12 4.26 -6.11
C PHE A 223 15.43 5.07 -6.13
N GLU A 224 16.43 4.70 -6.92
CA GLU A 224 17.61 5.52 -7.16
C GLU A 224 17.27 6.84 -7.88
N LYS A 225 16.26 6.81 -8.77
CA LYS A 225 15.79 7.99 -9.49
C LYS A 225 14.95 8.91 -8.59
N THR A 226 14.03 8.38 -7.79
CA THR A 226 13.04 9.15 -7.01
C THR A 226 13.43 9.33 -5.56
N GLY A 227 14.33 8.50 -5.03
CA GLY A 227 14.59 8.39 -3.59
C GLY A 227 13.42 7.76 -2.83
N PHE A 228 13.54 7.74 -1.51
CA PHE A 228 12.49 7.26 -0.61
C PHE A 228 11.59 8.39 -0.07
N THR A 229 11.96 9.65 -0.30
CA THR A 229 11.28 10.82 0.27
C THR A 229 9.79 10.87 -0.06
N GLY A 230 9.43 10.61 -1.32
CA GLY A 230 8.04 10.59 -1.76
C GLY A 230 7.20 9.60 -0.93
N GLY A 231 7.67 8.35 -0.83
CA GLY A 231 6.99 7.31 -0.04
C GLY A 231 6.97 7.62 1.46
N ILE A 232 8.06 8.16 2.01
CA ILE A 232 8.15 8.56 3.42
C ILE A 232 7.19 9.71 3.74
N ASN A 233 6.90 10.59 2.80
CA ASN A 233 5.97 11.70 3.00
C ASN A 233 4.53 11.23 3.30
N TYR A 234 4.12 10.04 2.91
CA TYR A 234 2.84 9.47 3.34
C TYR A 234 2.76 9.34 4.86
N TYR A 235 3.83 8.86 5.49
CA TYR A 235 3.93 8.75 6.95
C TYR A 235 3.99 10.12 7.66
N ARG A 236 4.61 11.13 7.04
CA ARG A 236 4.68 12.51 7.55
C ARG A 236 3.31 13.18 7.58
N ASN A 237 2.36 12.69 6.79
CA ASN A 237 1.00 13.23 6.73
C ASN A 237 0.02 12.52 7.67
N LEU A 238 0.43 11.57 8.50
CA LEU A 238 -0.47 10.84 9.40
C LEU A 238 -1.26 11.79 10.33
N ASP A 239 -0.60 12.74 10.98
CA ASP A 239 -1.27 13.70 11.86
C ASP A 239 -2.08 14.75 11.08
N LEU A 240 -1.59 15.18 9.90
CA LEU A 240 -2.35 16.08 9.03
C LEU A 240 -3.60 15.38 8.45
N ASN A 241 -3.50 14.13 8.04
CA ASN A 241 -4.66 13.34 7.62
C ASN A 241 -5.67 13.21 8.76
N TRP A 242 -5.20 12.97 9.99
CA TRP A 242 -6.06 12.94 11.17
C TRP A 242 -6.81 14.26 11.38
N GLU A 243 -6.18 15.41 11.16
CA GLU A 243 -6.83 16.73 11.23
C GLU A 243 -7.84 16.93 10.09
N LEU A 244 -7.44 16.69 8.85
CA LEU A 244 -8.26 16.92 7.66
C LEU A 244 -9.48 16.00 7.56
N THR A 245 -9.43 14.83 8.18
CA THR A 245 -10.52 13.85 8.13
C THR A 245 -11.48 13.91 9.31
N THR A 246 -11.50 15.01 10.04
CA THR A 246 -12.36 15.20 11.23
C THR A 246 -13.85 14.97 10.94
N ALA A 247 -14.34 15.37 9.77
CA ALA A 247 -15.72 15.18 9.35
C ALA A 247 -16.13 13.69 9.20
N TRP A 248 -15.17 12.79 9.04
CA TRP A 248 -15.41 11.33 8.93
C TRP A 248 -15.23 10.57 10.25
N THR A 249 -15.14 11.28 11.39
CA THR A 249 -15.06 10.60 12.69
C THR A 249 -16.31 9.76 12.92
N GLY A 250 -16.11 8.45 13.14
CA GLY A 250 -17.20 7.48 13.32
C GLY A 250 -17.88 7.01 12.03
N ALA A 251 -17.44 7.50 10.86
CA ALA A 251 -17.96 7.04 9.57
C ALA A 251 -17.64 5.55 9.34
N GLN A 252 -18.52 4.89 8.60
CA GLN A 252 -18.41 3.49 8.23
C GLN A 252 -18.04 3.33 6.75
N VAL A 253 -17.26 2.32 6.44
CA VAL A 253 -17.01 1.86 5.07
C VAL A 253 -18.25 1.10 4.59
N LYS A 254 -18.94 1.65 3.60
CA LYS A 254 -20.20 1.09 3.03
C LYS A 254 -19.98 0.45 1.65
N VAL A 255 -18.84 -0.18 1.47
CA VAL A 255 -18.45 -0.93 0.27
C VAL A 255 -18.25 -2.39 0.68
N PRO A 256 -18.63 -3.38 -0.12
CA PRO A 256 -18.29 -4.78 0.13
C PRO A 256 -16.77 -4.97 0.23
N VAL A 257 -16.31 -5.69 1.27
CA VAL A 257 -14.89 -5.85 1.57
C VAL A 257 -14.54 -7.31 1.79
N LYS A 258 -13.41 -7.72 1.19
CA LYS A 258 -12.61 -8.88 1.61
C LYS A 258 -11.28 -8.38 2.16
N PHE A 259 -10.90 -8.86 3.32
CA PHE A 259 -9.62 -8.55 3.96
C PHE A 259 -8.74 -9.80 4.01
N ILE A 260 -7.47 -9.65 3.60
CA ILE A 260 -6.51 -10.75 3.57
C ILE A 260 -5.21 -10.28 4.23
N VAL A 261 -4.64 -11.10 5.11
CA VAL A 261 -3.41 -10.77 5.82
C VAL A 261 -2.57 -12.02 6.08
N GLY A 262 -1.26 -11.88 6.08
CA GLY A 262 -0.34 -12.94 6.50
C GLY A 262 -0.25 -13.02 8.04
N ASP A 263 -0.13 -14.21 8.60
CA ASP A 263 0.01 -14.40 10.05
C ASP A 263 1.34 -13.87 10.61
N GLN A 264 2.35 -13.72 9.72
CA GLN A 264 3.67 -13.15 10.04
C GLN A 264 3.80 -11.65 9.67
N ASP A 265 2.73 -11.03 9.20
CA ASP A 265 2.71 -9.59 8.89
C ASP A 265 2.90 -8.74 10.16
N LEU A 266 3.82 -7.75 10.09
CA LEU A 266 4.11 -6.85 11.21
C LEU A 266 2.88 -6.02 11.63
N VAL A 267 2.01 -5.64 10.68
CA VAL A 267 0.80 -4.86 10.96
C VAL A 267 -0.23 -5.71 11.69
N TYR A 268 -0.45 -6.94 11.24
CA TYR A 268 -1.36 -7.89 11.88
C TYR A 268 -0.93 -8.25 13.31
N ASN A 269 0.38 -8.27 13.56
CA ASN A 269 0.95 -8.57 14.88
C ASN A 269 1.15 -7.33 15.76
N SER A 270 0.71 -6.15 15.33
CA SER A 270 0.73 -4.95 16.16
C SER A 270 -0.26 -5.07 17.33
N PRO A 271 0.00 -4.42 18.49
CA PRO A 271 -0.86 -4.50 19.66
C PRO A 271 -2.31 -4.14 19.36
N GLY A 272 -3.22 -5.06 19.67
CA GLY A 272 -4.66 -4.89 19.50
C GLY A 272 -5.20 -5.14 18.08
N ALA A 273 -4.34 -5.32 17.06
CA ALA A 273 -4.79 -5.52 15.68
C ALA A 273 -5.64 -6.78 15.52
N LYS A 274 -5.18 -7.92 16.02
CA LYS A 274 -5.93 -9.20 15.97
C LYS A 274 -7.27 -9.09 16.67
N ASP A 275 -7.30 -8.47 17.85
CA ASP A 275 -8.55 -8.27 18.60
C ASP A 275 -9.53 -7.38 17.82
N PHE A 276 -9.06 -6.28 17.25
CA PHE A 276 -9.88 -5.41 16.43
C PHE A 276 -10.47 -6.14 15.21
N ILE A 277 -9.64 -6.92 14.52
CA ILE A 277 -10.03 -7.65 13.31
C ILE A 277 -11.04 -8.76 13.64
N HIS A 278 -10.79 -9.57 14.68
CA HIS A 278 -11.57 -10.80 14.92
C HIS A 278 -12.67 -10.68 15.96
N LYS A 279 -12.63 -9.67 16.86
CA LYS A 279 -13.64 -9.49 17.93
C LYS A 279 -14.72 -8.45 17.59
N GLY A 280 -14.96 -8.21 16.31
CA GLY A 280 -16.05 -7.36 15.82
C GLY A 280 -15.75 -5.87 15.69
N GLY A 281 -14.56 -5.40 16.12
CA GLY A 281 -14.15 -4.01 15.96
C GLY A 281 -14.11 -3.59 14.48
N PHE A 282 -13.52 -4.40 13.64
CA PHE A 282 -13.45 -4.14 12.21
C PHE A 282 -14.84 -4.17 11.56
N LYS A 283 -15.66 -5.20 11.85
CA LYS A 283 -17.03 -5.32 11.31
C LYS A 283 -17.93 -4.14 11.70
N LYS A 284 -17.71 -3.54 12.87
CA LYS A 284 -18.44 -2.34 13.33
C LYS A 284 -18.25 -1.17 12.38
N TYR A 285 -17.04 -0.98 11.84
CA TYR A 285 -16.70 0.15 10.96
C TYR A 285 -16.76 -0.22 9.46
N ALA A 286 -16.70 -1.49 9.14
CA ALA A 286 -16.92 -2.02 7.79
C ALA A 286 -18.06 -3.06 7.82
N PRO A 287 -19.33 -2.62 7.93
CA PRO A 287 -20.47 -3.54 8.10
C PRO A 287 -20.65 -4.51 6.94
N LEU A 288 -20.13 -4.18 5.74
CA LEU A 288 -20.11 -5.04 4.55
C LEU A 288 -18.80 -5.84 4.41
N LEU A 289 -18.03 -5.99 5.49
CA LEU A 289 -16.90 -6.93 5.52
C LEU A 289 -17.45 -8.36 5.43
N GLU A 290 -17.18 -9.04 4.32
CA GLU A 290 -17.69 -10.39 4.07
C GLU A 290 -16.74 -11.47 4.56
N GLN A 291 -15.43 -11.28 4.32
CA GLN A 291 -14.42 -12.28 4.65
C GLN A 291 -13.18 -11.66 5.27
N VAL A 292 -12.62 -12.37 6.23
CA VAL A 292 -11.26 -12.16 6.77
C VAL A 292 -10.47 -13.45 6.52
N VAL A 293 -9.40 -13.35 5.76
CA VAL A 293 -8.50 -14.48 5.46
C VAL A 293 -7.16 -14.21 6.15
N VAL A 294 -6.68 -15.17 6.93
CA VAL A 294 -5.34 -15.15 7.52
C VAL A 294 -4.53 -16.24 6.84
N MET A 295 -3.49 -15.87 6.10
CA MET A 295 -2.63 -16.81 5.36
C MET A 295 -1.49 -17.27 6.25
N GLU A 296 -1.43 -18.57 6.50
CA GLU A 296 -0.42 -19.18 7.36
C GLU A 296 0.99 -19.14 6.73
N GLY A 297 1.99 -18.78 7.52
CA GLY A 297 3.39 -18.72 7.09
C GLY A 297 3.69 -17.57 6.11
N VAL A 298 2.76 -16.62 5.89
CA VAL A 298 2.88 -15.52 4.94
C VAL A 298 3.19 -14.21 5.68
N ALA A 299 4.10 -13.42 5.12
CA ALA A 299 4.49 -12.12 5.69
C ALA A 299 3.78 -10.95 4.98
N HIS A 300 4.42 -9.78 5.01
CA HIS A 300 3.81 -8.52 4.60
C HIS A 300 3.50 -8.42 3.10
N PHE A 301 4.42 -8.87 2.22
CA PHE A 301 4.28 -8.73 0.75
C PHE A 301 3.51 -9.92 0.14
N LEU A 302 2.35 -10.23 0.70
CA LEU A 302 1.58 -11.44 0.40
C LEU A 302 1.20 -11.59 -1.09
N GLN A 303 0.96 -10.50 -1.83
CA GLN A 303 0.65 -10.53 -3.25
C GLN A 303 1.83 -11.00 -4.13
N GLN A 304 3.05 -10.84 -3.63
CA GLN A 304 4.27 -11.31 -4.27
C GLN A 304 4.71 -12.68 -3.74
N GLU A 305 4.48 -12.91 -2.44
CA GLU A 305 4.87 -14.16 -1.75
C GLU A 305 3.98 -15.35 -2.15
N LYS A 306 2.68 -15.11 -2.35
CA LYS A 306 1.66 -16.12 -2.68
C LYS A 306 0.74 -15.65 -3.81
N PRO A 307 1.29 -15.35 -5.00
CA PRO A 307 0.52 -14.70 -6.06
C PRO A 307 -0.69 -15.51 -6.51
N ASP A 308 -0.59 -16.83 -6.65
CA ASP A 308 -1.69 -17.66 -7.15
C ASP A 308 -2.86 -17.74 -6.16
N GLU A 309 -2.55 -17.85 -4.85
CA GLU A 309 -3.56 -17.85 -3.81
C GLU A 309 -4.27 -16.48 -3.74
N ILE A 310 -3.50 -15.38 -3.83
CA ILE A 310 -4.06 -14.02 -3.85
C ILE A 310 -4.91 -13.79 -5.11
N ASN A 311 -4.48 -14.25 -6.29
CA ASN A 311 -5.26 -14.18 -7.51
C ASN A 311 -6.62 -14.89 -7.37
N THR A 312 -6.59 -16.09 -6.79
CA THR A 312 -7.80 -16.87 -6.51
C THR A 312 -8.72 -16.12 -5.55
N HIS A 313 -8.17 -15.60 -4.45
CA HIS A 313 -8.94 -14.84 -3.47
C HIS A 313 -9.59 -13.58 -4.03
N ILE A 314 -8.86 -12.85 -4.90
CA ILE A 314 -9.38 -11.65 -5.56
C ILE A 314 -10.52 -12.06 -6.49
N HIS A 315 -10.27 -12.99 -7.43
CA HIS A 315 -11.26 -13.38 -8.43
C HIS A 315 -12.53 -13.96 -7.80
N ASP A 316 -12.40 -14.87 -6.83
CA ASP A 316 -13.56 -15.50 -6.16
C ASP A 316 -14.44 -14.50 -5.42
N PHE A 317 -13.87 -13.39 -4.98
CA PHE A 317 -14.65 -12.35 -4.34
C PHE A 317 -15.32 -11.42 -5.36
N ILE A 318 -14.54 -10.84 -6.29
CA ILE A 318 -15.06 -9.81 -7.20
C ILE A 318 -16.08 -10.34 -8.21
N LYS A 319 -16.00 -11.64 -8.61
CA LYS A 319 -16.96 -12.27 -9.53
C LYS A 319 -18.41 -12.26 -9.01
N ASN A 320 -18.63 -12.02 -7.72
CA ASN A 320 -19.97 -11.99 -7.14
C ASN A 320 -20.68 -10.64 -7.33
N PHE A 321 -20.01 -9.64 -7.90
CA PHE A 321 -20.51 -8.27 -8.03
C PHE A 321 -20.65 -7.83 -9.50
N HIS A 322 -20.96 -8.73 -10.40
CA HIS A 322 -21.19 -8.44 -11.83
C HIS A 322 -22.59 -7.92 -12.11
#